data_15d88bf8db4ccec1ae7cbe38f0c6ac9c
#
_entry.id   15d88bf8db4ccec1ae7cbe38f0c6ac9c
#
_cell.length_a   1.000
_cell.length_b   1.000
_cell.length_c   1.000
_cell.angle_alpha   90.00
_cell.angle_beta   90.00
_cell.angle_gamma   90.00
#
_symmetry.space_group_name_H-M   'P 1'
#
loop_
_entity.id
_entity.type
_entity.pdbx_description
1 polymer ?
#
loop_
_entity_poly.entity_id
_entity_poly.type
_entity_poly.pdbx_seq_one_letter_code
_entity_poly.pdbx_strand_id
1 'polypeptide(L)'
;MCIFLLNDIISLEKSITAAALAARKDHRMKDQLTFLATGDVGLYRDNFFEYFVNVRDYFRSADLVFGQLESVLSDRLELSSCTRMGCSSRPECLEAIKDAGFDVLSFASNHALDYGRTAFKDTLKYIREAGLYLTGAGENEEIARQYPVIDVEGTKVAVLGYGSILPQGFWAEEARPGVNPARGITAYVPVEHDQPGTPCRIYTFPHPDDLKRMQAQVKEARTKADIVICSFHWGIHFKEAVITDYERYYAHFAIDAGADLVIGHHQHILKPIEVYNGKVIFYGLGNFCMEEVMNFKRDQELKGQDMRTSKSHREMTAISDAFKTTTRSFPMDSYLTMVAKAIIKDKKIVGVSYLPAYLPVGSQTYLCKPGDERFDEVVQYVNKITAAMDLDPGIFKVEGDEVRII
;
A
#
# COMPACT_ATOMS: atom_id res chain seq x y z
N MET A 1 -11.50 -33.85 -7.61
CA MET A 1 -11.19 -33.47 -9.00
C MET A 1 -11.00 -31.95 -9.14
N CYS A 2 -11.82 -31.04 -8.56
CA CYS A 2 -11.62 -29.59 -8.64
C CYS A 2 -10.36 -29.07 -7.91
N ILE A 3 -9.97 -29.65 -6.78
CA ILE A 3 -8.80 -29.19 -5.99
C ILE A 3 -7.47 -29.48 -6.72
N PHE A 4 -7.37 -30.58 -7.46
CA PHE A 4 -6.18 -30.91 -8.25
C PHE A 4 -6.00 -29.95 -9.43
N LEU A 5 -7.07 -29.59 -10.13
CA LEU A 5 -7.02 -28.62 -11.23
C LEU A 5 -6.65 -27.21 -10.76
N LEU A 6 -7.08 -26.80 -9.57
CA LEU A 6 -6.74 -25.49 -9.02
C LEU A 6 -5.24 -25.38 -8.65
N ASN A 7 -4.68 -26.44 -8.07
CA ASN A 7 -3.25 -26.50 -7.74
C ASN A 7 -2.36 -26.53 -8.99
N ASP A 8 -2.80 -27.18 -10.06
CA ASP A 8 -2.08 -27.22 -11.34
C ASP A 8 -2.11 -25.85 -12.05
N ILE A 9 -3.23 -25.14 -12.00
CA ILE A 9 -3.35 -23.78 -12.54
C ILE A 9 -2.45 -22.80 -11.76
N ILE A 10 -2.49 -22.84 -10.44
CA ILE A 10 -1.63 -22.01 -9.57
C ILE A 10 -0.14 -22.31 -9.79
N SER A 11 0.21 -23.59 -10.02
CA SER A 11 1.59 -24.00 -10.31
C SER A 11 2.05 -23.50 -11.68
N LEU A 12 1.17 -23.54 -12.69
CA LEU A 12 1.46 -23.05 -14.04
C LEU A 12 1.59 -21.52 -14.06
N GLU A 13 0.71 -20.80 -13.37
CA GLU A 13 0.79 -19.33 -13.23
C GLU A 13 2.07 -18.88 -12.53
N LYS A 14 2.48 -19.56 -11.46
CA LYS A 14 3.77 -19.30 -10.78
C LYS A 14 4.96 -19.53 -11.73
N SER A 15 4.91 -20.54 -12.57
CA SER A 15 5.96 -20.85 -13.53
C SER A 15 6.06 -19.77 -14.64
N ILE A 16 4.92 -19.29 -15.14
CA ILE A 16 4.88 -18.27 -16.19
C ILE A 16 5.38 -16.91 -15.64
N THR A 17 4.96 -16.56 -14.43
CA THR A 17 5.36 -15.29 -13.79
C THR A 17 6.85 -15.30 -13.42
N ALA A 18 7.37 -16.41 -12.92
CA ALA A 18 8.80 -16.57 -12.63
C ALA A 18 9.66 -16.51 -13.90
N ALA A 19 9.21 -17.11 -15.01
CA ALA A 19 9.89 -17.04 -16.29
C ALA A 19 9.89 -15.62 -16.87
N ALA A 20 8.80 -14.86 -16.69
CA ALA A 20 8.71 -13.46 -17.12
C ALA A 20 9.62 -12.53 -16.29
N LEU A 21 9.77 -12.78 -15.00
CA LEU A 21 10.71 -12.06 -14.13
C LEU A 21 12.18 -12.33 -14.53
N ALA A 22 12.52 -13.60 -14.77
CA ALA A 22 13.87 -14.01 -15.18
C ALA A 22 14.29 -13.43 -16.55
N ALA A 23 13.35 -13.26 -17.47
CA ALA A 23 13.65 -12.73 -18.82
C ALA A 23 13.98 -11.22 -18.86
N ARG A 24 13.71 -10.46 -17.79
CA ARG A 24 13.89 -9.01 -17.74
C ARG A 24 15.24 -8.54 -17.21
N LYS A 25 15.99 -9.39 -16.49
CA LYS A 25 17.15 -8.97 -15.71
C LYS A 25 18.44 -9.61 -16.24
N ASP A 26 19.45 -8.76 -16.43
CA ASP A 26 20.78 -9.18 -16.91
C ASP A 26 21.41 -10.19 -15.92
N HIS A 27 21.70 -11.40 -16.37
CA HIS A 27 22.13 -12.55 -15.56
C HIS A 27 23.56 -12.43 -15.01
N ARG A 28 23.94 -11.30 -14.42
CA ARG A 28 25.12 -11.26 -13.55
C ARG A 28 24.70 -11.59 -12.14
N MET A 29 25.27 -12.65 -11.54
CA MET A 29 25.14 -12.89 -10.11
C MET A 29 25.49 -11.61 -9.35
N LYS A 30 24.49 -10.98 -8.74
CA LYS A 30 24.67 -9.76 -7.97
C LYS A 30 25.05 -10.13 -6.54
N ASP A 31 26.03 -9.45 -5.96
CA ASP A 31 26.39 -9.63 -4.55
C ASP A 31 25.29 -9.21 -3.58
N GLN A 32 24.34 -8.40 -4.07
CA GLN A 32 23.21 -7.89 -3.29
C GLN A 32 22.01 -7.61 -4.18
N LEU A 33 20.81 -7.75 -3.60
CA LEU A 33 19.54 -7.49 -4.26
C LEU A 33 18.92 -6.20 -3.72
N THR A 34 18.21 -5.50 -4.57
CA THR A 34 17.47 -4.28 -4.24
C THR A 34 15.98 -4.53 -4.31
N PHE A 35 15.30 -4.36 -3.18
CA PHE A 35 13.84 -4.28 -3.10
C PHE A 35 13.41 -2.82 -3.02
N LEU A 36 12.38 -2.45 -3.79
CA LEU A 36 11.74 -1.13 -3.74
C LEU A 36 10.25 -1.28 -3.43
N ALA A 37 9.71 -0.34 -2.64
CA ALA A 37 8.27 -0.23 -2.40
C ALA A 37 7.82 1.21 -2.55
N THR A 38 6.72 1.41 -3.29
CA THR A 38 6.12 2.72 -3.53
C THR A 38 4.90 2.93 -2.65
N GLY A 39 4.46 4.17 -2.51
CA GLY A 39 3.16 4.55 -1.97
C GLY A 39 2.00 4.13 -2.88
N ASP A 40 0.83 4.73 -2.67
CA ASP A 40 -0.41 4.38 -3.36
C ASP A 40 -0.35 4.68 -4.86
N VAL A 41 -0.79 3.69 -5.67
CA VAL A 41 -0.79 3.71 -7.14
C VAL A 41 -2.23 3.68 -7.65
N GLY A 42 -2.65 4.76 -8.28
CA GLY A 42 -3.94 4.89 -8.96
C GLY A 42 -3.78 5.66 -10.25
N LEU A 43 -3.91 5.01 -11.41
CA LEU A 43 -3.70 5.60 -12.72
C LEU A 43 -5.06 5.95 -13.35
N TYR A 44 -5.42 7.22 -13.36
CA TYR A 44 -6.76 7.67 -13.77
C TYR A 44 -6.81 8.37 -15.14
N ARG A 45 -5.64 8.70 -15.74
CA ARG A 45 -5.52 9.24 -17.11
C ARG A 45 -5.25 8.15 -18.12
N ASP A 46 -5.61 8.39 -19.38
CA ASP A 46 -5.45 7.41 -20.45
C ASP A 46 -4.00 7.19 -20.90
N ASN A 47 -3.11 8.14 -20.67
CA ASN A 47 -1.68 7.99 -21.00
C ASN A 47 -0.90 7.38 -19.82
N PHE A 48 -1.09 6.09 -19.59
CA PHE A 48 -0.56 5.38 -18.43
C PHE A 48 0.97 5.38 -18.34
N PHE A 49 1.67 5.36 -19.48
CA PHE A 49 3.15 5.33 -19.49
C PHE A 49 3.78 6.63 -18.99
N GLU A 50 3.08 7.77 -19.12
CA GLU A 50 3.58 9.05 -18.63
C GLU A 50 3.75 9.12 -17.11
N TYR A 51 2.98 8.34 -16.35
CA TYR A 51 3.11 8.31 -14.90
C TYR A 51 4.51 7.91 -14.43
N PHE A 52 5.22 7.09 -15.20
CA PHE A 52 6.47 6.46 -14.79
C PHE A 52 7.72 6.97 -15.52
N VAL A 53 7.60 7.94 -16.42
CA VAL A 53 8.72 8.41 -17.27
C VAL A 53 9.97 8.82 -16.48
N ASN A 54 9.79 9.37 -15.27
CA ASN A 54 10.90 9.85 -14.45
C ASN A 54 11.50 8.78 -13.53
N VAL A 55 10.84 7.63 -13.36
CA VAL A 55 11.24 6.60 -12.36
C VAL A 55 11.49 5.24 -12.98
N ARG A 56 10.99 5.01 -14.20
CA ARG A 56 11.02 3.72 -14.90
C ARG A 56 12.41 3.09 -14.96
N ASP A 57 13.41 3.86 -15.37
CA ASP A 57 14.75 3.32 -15.53
C ASP A 57 15.38 2.91 -14.19
N TYR A 58 15.08 3.67 -13.13
CA TYR A 58 15.51 3.32 -11.78
C TYR A 58 14.81 2.05 -11.26
N PHE A 59 13.50 1.94 -11.45
CA PHE A 59 12.75 0.77 -11.01
C PHE A 59 13.16 -0.50 -11.76
N ARG A 60 13.41 -0.39 -13.07
CA ARG A 60 13.92 -1.51 -13.87
C ARG A 60 15.31 -1.98 -13.44
N SER A 61 16.10 -1.14 -12.80
CA SER A 61 17.40 -1.53 -12.25
C SER A 61 17.32 -2.28 -10.92
N ALA A 62 16.17 -2.21 -10.23
CA ALA A 62 15.93 -2.96 -9.00
C ALA A 62 15.58 -4.43 -9.28
N ASP A 63 15.70 -5.28 -8.26
CA ASP A 63 15.48 -6.71 -8.41
C ASP A 63 14.03 -7.11 -8.11
N LEU A 64 13.36 -6.37 -7.24
CA LEU A 64 11.96 -6.57 -6.91
C LEU A 64 11.30 -5.23 -6.57
N VAL A 65 10.19 -4.90 -7.25
CA VAL A 65 9.45 -3.65 -7.04
C VAL A 65 8.00 -3.94 -6.65
N PHE A 66 7.59 -3.35 -5.53
CA PHE A 66 6.25 -3.47 -4.97
C PHE A 66 5.46 -2.17 -5.13
N GLY A 67 4.14 -2.27 -5.42
CA GLY A 67 3.19 -1.17 -5.43
C GLY A 67 1.87 -1.53 -4.72
N GLN A 68 1.23 -0.53 -4.12
CA GLN A 68 -0.12 -0.64 -3.58
C GLN A 68 -1.12 -0.14 -4.62
N LEU A 69 -1.85 -1.04 -5.25
CA LEU A 69 -2.90 -0.67 -6.21
C LEU A 69 -4.15 -0.19 -5.46
N GLU A 70 -4.55 1.04 -5.73
CA GLU A 70 -5.71 1.68 -5.08
C GLU A 70 -6.86 1.96 -6.04
N SER A 71 -6.93 1.26 -7.15
CA SER A 71 -8.02 1.38 -8.11
C SER A 71 -8.50 0.02 -8.59
N VAL A 72 -9.80 -0.09 -8.83
CA VAL A 72 -10.43 -1.23 -9.49
C VAL A 72 -10.13 -1.18 -10.98
N LEU A 73 -9.73 -2.31 -11.57
CA LEU A 73 -9.42 -2.44 -12.98
C LEU A 73 -10.51 -3.29 -13.64
N SER A 74 -11.49 -2.64 -14.26
CA SER A 74 -12.59 -3.34 -14.95
C SER A 74 -13.32 -2.40 -15.89
N ASP A 75 -13.89 -2.95 -16.95
CA ASP A 75 -14.84 -2.27 -17.83
C ASP A 75 -16.29 -2.41 -17.33
N ARG A 76 -16.52 -3.26 -16.30
CA ARG A 76 -17.83 -3.54 -15.70
C ARG A 76 -18.02 -2.78 -14.40
N LEU A 77 -18.18 -1.47 -14.51
CA LEU A 77 -18.22 -0.56 -13.38
C LEU A 77 -19.66 -0.29 -12.92
N GLU A 78 -20.13 -1.07 -11.94
CA GLU A 78 -21.38 -0.81 -11.22
C GLU A 78 -21.02 -0.46 -9.77
N LEU A 79 -21.32 0.77 -9.36
CA LEU A 79 -20.92 1.28 -8.06
C LEU A 79 -21.59 0.52 -6.91
N SER A 80 -20.80 0.01 -5.99
CA SER A 80 -21.30 -0.67 -4.79
C SER A 80 -22.09 0.30 -3.91
N SER A 81 -23.20 -0.17 -3.33
CA SER A 81 -24.03 0.63 -2.42
C SER A 81 -23.30 1.04 -1.13
N CYS A 82 -22.22 0.35 -0.77
CA CYS A 82 -21.37 0.66 0.40
C CYS A 82 -20.27 1.67 0.08
N THR A 83 -20.07 2.00 -1.18
CA THR A 83 -18.99 2.89 -1.62
C THR A 83 -19.42 4.34 -1.58
N ARG A 84 -18.61 5.20 -0.98
CA ARG A 84 -18.82 6.65 -0.93
C ARG A 84 -18.29 7.34 -2.18
N MET A 85 -17.13 6.88 -2.65
CA MET A 85 -16.42 7.39 -3.81
C MET A 85 -15.72 6.21 -4.48
N GLY A 86 -15.89 6.02 -5.77
CA GLY A 86 -15.28 4.91 -6.49
C GLY A 86 -13.95 5.32 -7.12
N CYS A 87 -12.97 4.43 -7.02
CA CYS A 87 -11.68 4.55 -7.69
C CYS A 87 -11.54 3.43 -8.72
N SER A 88 -11.44 3.79 -10.01
CA SER A 88 -11.27 2.82 -11.09
C SER A 88 -10.29 3.31 -12.14
N SER A 89 -9.65 2.38 -12.80
CA SER A 89 -8.81 2.61 -13.97
C SER A 89 -9.13 1.58 -15.05
N ARG A 90 -8.59 1.77 -16.24
CA ARG A 90 -8.71 0.77 -17.29
C ARG A 90 -7.64 -0.31 -17.12
N PRO A 91 -7.95 -1.58 -17.44
CA PRO A 91 -7.00 -2.70 -17.29
C PRO A 91 -5.67 -2.51 -18.02
N GLU A 92 -5.65 -1.74 -19.13
CA GLU A 92 -4.46 -1.45 -19.92
C GLU A 92 -3.36 -0.71 -19.11
N CYS A 93 -3.72 -0.07 -17.99
CA CYS A 93 -2.74 0.55 -17.10
C CYS A 93 -1.71 -0.45 -16.57
N LEU A 94 -2.04 -1.75 -16.51
CA LEU A 94 -1.12 -2.80 -16.08
C LEU A 94 0.08 -2.97 -17.01
N GLU A 95 -0.07 -2.66 -18.30
CA GLU A 95 1.07 -2.65 -19.23
C GLU A 95 2.10 -1.60 -18.83
N ALA A 96 1.65 -0.40 -18.47
CA ALA A 96 2.54 0.67 -18.03
C ALA A 96 3.15 0.40 -16.64
N ILE A 97 2.39 -0.16 -15.71
CA ILE A 97 2.88 -0.60 -14.40
C ILE A 97 3.99 -1.63 -14.57
N LYS A 98 3.74 -2.66 -15.39
CA LYS A 98 4.72 -3.70 -15.68
C LYS A 98 5.94 -3.14 -16.41
N ASP A 99 5.75 -2.28 -17.42
CA ASP A 99 6.82 -1.61 -18.14
C ASP A 99 7.69 -0.76 -17.23
N ALA A 100 7.10 -0.09 -16.25
CA ALA A 100 7.84 0.66 -15.24
C ALA A 100 8.74 -0.21 -14.34
N GLY A 101 8.52 -1.51 -14.31
CA GLY A 101 9.36 -2.45 -13.54
C GLY A 101 8.71 -3.02 -12.29
N PHE A 102 7.42 -2.76 -12.03
CA PHE A 102 6.72 -3.40 -10.93
C PHE A 102 6.59 -4.90 -11.13
N ASP A 103 6.76 -5.63 -10.05
CA ASP A 103 6.68 -7.09 -10.00
C ASP A 103 5.50 -7.57 -9.14
N VAL A 104 5.21 -6.86 -8.03
CA VAL A 104 4.19 -7.23 -7.05
C VAL A 104 3.21 -6.09 -6.85
N LEU A 105 1.91 -6.40 -6.88
CA LEU A 105 0.85 -5.48 -6.49
C LEU A 105 0.09 -6.03 -5.28
N SER A 106 -0.06 -5.20 -4.25
CA SER A 106 -1.09 -5.40 -3.24
C SER A 106 -2.40 -4.80 -3.73
N PHE A 107 -3.49 -5.54 -3.63
CA PHE A 107 -4.85 -5.03 -3.87
C PHE A 107 -5.67 -5.01 -2.57
N ALA A 108 -4.97 -4.96 -1.44
CA ALA A 108 -5.58 -4.82 -0.12
C ALA A 108 -5.94 -3.35 0.15
N SER A 109 -6.94 -2.81 -0.54
CA SER A 109 -7.37 -1.40 -0.47
C SER A 109 -8.82 -1.26 -0.03
N ASN A 110 -9.16 -0.12 0.60
CA ASN A 110 -10.55 0.29 0.86
C ASN A 110 -11.35 0.52 -0.41
N HIS A 111 -10.68 0.67 -1.55
CA HIS A 111 -11.29 0.84 -2.87
C HIS A 111 -11.48 -0.47 -3.65
N ALA A 112 -11.00 -1.60 -3.12
CA ALA A 112 -10.96 -2.88 -3.84
C ALA A 112 -12.32 -3.36 -4.36
N LEU A 113 -13.43 -3.07 -3.66
CA LEU A 113 -14.78 -3.47 -4.05
C LEU A 113 -15.70 -2.27 -4.37
N ASP A 114 -15.17 -1.13 -4.72
CA ASP A 114 -15.94 0.07 -5.05
C ASP A 114 -17.00 -0.17 -6.13
N TYR A 115 -16.70 -1.04 -7.09
CA TYR A 115 -17.61 -1.42 -8.18
C TYR A 115 -18.08 -2.88 -8.05
N GLY A 116 -18.20 -3.36 -6.82
CA GLY A 116 -18.76 -4.67 -6.51
C GLY A 116 -17.87 -5.84 -6.87
N ARG A 117 -18.42 -7.04 -6.65
CA ARG A 117 -17.65 -8.29 -6.74
C ARG A 117 -17.22 -8.68 -8.15
N THR A 118 -17.98 -8.26 -9.15
CA THR A 118 -17.65 -8.56 -10.54
C THR A 118 -16.39 -7.82 -10.98
N ALA A 119 -16.35 -6.50 -10.78
CA ALA A 119 -15.19 -5.68 -11.10
C ALA A 119 -13.97 -6.03 -10.22
N PHE A 120 -14.18 -6.42 -8.97
CA PHE A 120 -13.14 -6.95 -8.10
C PHE A 120 -12.48 -8.20 -8.70
N LYS A 121 -13.27 -9.20 -9.14
CA LYS A 121 -12.75 -10.41 -9.76
C LYS A 121 -12.05 -10.14 -11.08
N ASP A 122 -12.54 -9.18 -11.87
CA ASP A 122 -11.85 -8.73 -13.07
C ASP A 122 -10.46 -8.20 -12.75
N THR A 123 -10.34 -7.35 -11.72
CA THR A 123 -9.06 -6.80 -11.28
C THR A 123 -8.08 -7.91 -10.91
N LEU A 124 -8.51 -8.89 -10.09
CA LEU A 124 -7.67 -10.04 -9.73
C LEU A 124 -7.18 -10.80 -10.96
N LYS A 125 -8.09 -11.03 -11.92
CA LYS A 125 -7.80 -11.72 -13.17
C LYS A 125 -6.78 -10.95 -14.02
N TYR A 126 -7.00 -9.66 -14.23
CA TYR A 126 -6.13 -8.85 -15.09
C TYR A 126 -4.72 -8.68 -14.51
N ILE A 127 -4.58 -8.54 -13.18
CA ILE A 127 -3.26 -8.49 -12.54
C ILE A 127 -2.48 -9.79 -12.82
N ARG A 128 -3.13 -10.95 -12.67
CA ARG A 128 -2.51 -12.26 -12.94
C ARG A 128 -2.16 -12.44 -14.42
N GLU A 129 -3.08 -12.09 -15.32
CA GLU A 129 -2.87 -12.16 -16.78
C GLU A 129 -1.74 -11.22 -17.26
N ALA A 130 -1.56 -10.08 -16.61
CA ALA A 130 -0.40 -9.23 -16.84
C ALA A 130 0.93 -9.86 -16.39
N GLY A 131 0.89 -10.97 -15.64
CA GLY A 131 2.05 -11.66 -15.10
C GLY A 131 2.68 -10.90 -13.94
N LEU A 132 1.87 -10.19 -13.14
CA LEU A 132 2.26 -9.55 -11.89
C LEU A 132 1.86 -10.44 -10.72
N TYR A 133 2.68 -10.45 -9.67
CA TYR A 133 2.32 -11.10 -8.43
C TYR A 133 1.27 -10.27 -7.69
N LEU A 134 0.25 -10.96 -7.16
CA LEU A 134 -0.85 -10.34 -6.41
C LEU A 134 -0.79 -10.78 -4.94
N THR A 135 -1.06 -9.85 -4.03
CA THR A 135 -1.21 -10.14 -2.61
C THR A 135 -2.38 -9.36 -1.99
N GLY A 136 -2.93 -9.88 -0.89
CA GLY A 136 -3.88 -9.18 -0.03
C GLY A 136 -5.35 -9.16 -0.50
N ALA A 137 -5.69 -9.88 -1.58
CA ALA A 137 -7.06 -9.96 -2.09
C ALA A 137 -7.32 -11.31 -2.78
N GLY A 138 -8.56 -11.80 -2.76
CA GLY A 138 -8.92 -13.09 -3.35
C GLY A 138 -10.41 -13.35 -3.47
N GLU A 139 -10.75 -14.41 -4.20
CA GLU A 139 -12.14 -14.83 -4.44
C GLU A 139 -12.83 -15.38 -3.19
N ASN A 140 -12.08 -15.72 -2.15
CA ASN A 140 -12.54 -16.12 -0.82
C ASN A 140 -11.43 -15.86 0.22
N GLU A 141 -11.68 -16.15 1.49
CA GLU A 141 -10.73 -15.94 2.59
C GLU A 141 -9.43 -16.71 2.39
N GLU A 142 -9.48 -17.96 1.94
CA GLU A 142 -8.28 -18.78 1.71
C GLU A 142 -7.38 -18.18 0.63
N ILE A 143 -7.97 -17.76 -0.50
CA ILE A 143 -7.22 -17.15 -1.61
C ILE A 143 -6.74 -15.75 -1.27
N ALA A 144 -7.55 -14.95 -0.56
CA ALA A 144 -7.15 -13.60 -0.15
C ALA A 144 -5.93 -13.60 0.78
N ARG A 145 -5.72 -14.68 1.52
CA ARG A 145 -4.58 -14.90 2.43
C ARG A 145 -3.36 -15.47 1.74
N GLN A 146 -3.46 -15.92 0.48
CA GLN A 146 -2.29 -16.35 -0.28
C GLN A 146 -1.36 -15.17 -0.54
N TYR A 147 -0.08 -15.45 -0.52
CA TYR A 147 0.98 -14.48 -0.77
C TYR A 147 2.02 -15.09 -1.72
N PRO A 148 2.63 -14.28 -2.60
CA PRO A 148 3.73 -14.75 -3.42
C PRO A 148 4.97 -15.02 -2.57
N VAL A 149 5.69 -16.09 -2.90
CA VAL A 149 7.07 -16.35 -2.49
C VAL A 149 7.89 -16.34 -3.77
N ILE A 150 8.67 -15.28 -3.93
CA ILE A 150 9.37 -14.97 -5.16
C ILE A 150 10.84 -15.32 -4.97
N ASP A 151 11.37 -16.17 -5.86
CA ASP A 151 12.79 -16.47 -5.89
C ASP A 151 13.51 -15.40 -6.72
N VAL A 152 14.35 -14.61 -6.08
CA VAL A 152 15.18 -13.57 -6.70
C VAL A 152 16.63 -13.97 -6.49
N GLU A 153 17.28 -14.48 -7.53
CA GLU A 153 18.69 -14.91 -7.51
C GLU A 153 19.01 -15.85 -6.31
N GLY A 154 18.10 -16.82 -6.01
CA GLY A 154 18.26 -17.79 -4.94
C GLY A 154 17.88 -17.28 -3.54
N THR A 155 17.41 -16.05 -3.42
CA THR A 155 16.80 -15.49 -2.20
C THR A 155 15.28 -15.49 -2.32
N LYS A 156 14.59 -16.16 -1.43
CA LYS A 156 13.13 -16.22 -1.42
C LYS A 156 12.53 -15.05 -0.63
N VAL A 157 11.72 -14.24 -1.29
CA VAL A 157 11.03 -13.08 -0.70
C VAL A 157 9.54 -13.34 -0.67
N ALA A 158 8.94 -13.33 0.51
CA ALA A 158 7.48 -13.39 0.70
C ALA A 158 6.93 -11.98 0.89
N VAL A 159 5.83 -11.64 0.20
CA VAL A 159 5.16 -10.34 0.31
C VAL A 159 3.70 -10.55 0.69
N LEU A 160 3.32 -10.15 1.90
CA LEU A 160 1.99 -10.30 2.47
C LEU A 160 1.24 -8.97 2.47
N GLY A 161 -0.01 -8.98 2.00
CA GLY A 161 -0.87 -7.79 1.94
C GLY A 161 -2.06 -7.87 2.90
N TYR A 162 -2.38 -6.76 3.56
CA TYR A 162 -3.49 -6.64 4.53
C TYR A 162 -4.21 -5.30 4.38
N GLY A 163 -5.54 -5.32 4.55
CA GLY A 163 -6.36 -4.11 4.60
C GLY A 163 -7.05 -3.94 5.96
N SER A 164 -6.98 -2.74 6.51
CA SER A 164 -7.64 -2.37 7.77
C SER A 164 -8.85 -1.48 7.57
N ILE A 165 -8.78 -0.60 6.56
CA ILE A 165 -9.86 0.33 6.23
C ILE A 165 -10.80 -0.35 5.22
N LEU A 166 -11.77 -1.08 5.75
CA LEU A 166 -12.65 -1.91 4.94
C LEU A 166 -14.12 -1.54 5.20
N PRO A 167 -14.82 -0.97 4.21
CA PRO A 167 -16.27 -0.86 4.27
C PRO A 167 -16.92 -2.20 4.55
N GLN A 168 -18.13 -2.18 5.11
CA GLN A 168 -18.87 -3.39 5.44
C GLN A 168 -18.98 -4.32 4.22
N GLY A 169 -18.50 -5.56 4.37
CA GLY A 169 -18.53 -6.57 3.31
C GLY A 169 -17.36 -6.55 2.34
N PHE A 170 -16.32 -5.72 2.56
CA PHE A 170 -15.13 -5.69 1.71
C PHE A 170 -14.05 -6.71 2.11
N TRP A 171 -14.08 -7.23 3.33
CA TRP A 171 -13.17 -8.33 3.70
C TRP A 171 -13.64 -9.67 3.14
N ALA A 172 -12.68 -10.51 2.84
CA ALA A 172 -12.93 -11.87 2.36
C ALA A 172 -13.55 -12.74 3.46
N GLU A 173 -14.45 -13.64 3.07
CA GLU A 173 -15.01 -14.70 3.91
C GLU A 173 -14.93 -16.04 3.18
N GLU A 174 -15.33 -17.13 3.83
CA GLU A 174 -15.23 -18.49 3.30
C GLU A 174 -15.77 -18.62 1.86
N ALA A 175 -16.92 -18.03 1.57
CA ALA A 175 -17.57 -18.06 0.25
C ALA A 175 -17.74 -16.67 -0.38
N ARG A 176 -17.01 -15.67 0.09
CA ARG A 176 -17.12 -14.30 -0.38
C ARG A 176 -15.77 -13.70 -0.77
N PRO A 177 -15.65 -13.14 -1.99
CA PRO A 177 -14.44 -12.43 -2.40
C PRO A 177 -14.24 -11.16 -1.59
N GLY A 178 -12.99 -10.79 -1.39
CA GLY A 178 -12.62 -9.59 -0.69
C GLY A 178 -11.14 -9.49 -0.37
N VAL A 179 -10.85 -8.52 0.50
CA VAL A 179 -9.52 -8.18 0.98
C VAL A 179 -9.14 -9.07 2.17
N ASN A 180 -7.86 -9.40 2.28
CA ASN A 180 -7.28 -10.05 3.47
C ASN A 180 -7.29 -9.05 4.64
N PRO A 181 -8.10 -9.29 5.71
CA PRO A 181 -8.35 -8.27 6.72
C PRO A 181 -7.27 -8.20 7.80
N ALA A 182 -6.97 -6.96 8.24
CA ALA A 182 -6.29 -6.62 9.48
C ALA A 182 -7.05 -5.49 10.19
N ARG A 183 -8.31 -5.72 10.54
CA ARG A 183 -9.25 -4.70 11.02
C ARG A 183 -8.88 -4.14 12.38
N GLY A 184 -9.21 -2.87 12.60
CA GLY A 184 -9.14 -2.20 13.89
C GLY A 184 -10.50 -2.13 14.60
N ILE A 185 -10.49 -2.18 15.93
CA ILE A 185 -11.64 -1.93 16.81
C ILE A 185 -11.38 -0.61 17.52
N THR A 186 -12.40 0.26 17.59
CA THR A 186 -12.31 1.54 18.29
C THR A 186 -13.12 1.50 19.59
N ALA A 187 -12.50 1.95 20.68
CA ALA A 187 -13.16 2.18 21.95
C ALA A 187 -13.16 3.66 22.31
N TYR A 188 -14.31 4.17 22.71
CA TYR A 188 -14.49 5.54 23.19
C TYR A 188 -14.67 5.51 24.72
N VAL A 189 -13.71 6.06 25.46
CA VAL A 189 -13.69 6.08 26.91
C VAL A 189 -13.87 7.52 27.40
N PRO A 190 -14.98 7.87 28.09
CA PRO A 190 -15.16 9.20 28.65
C PRO A 190 -13.99 9.60 29.54
N VAL A 191 -13.54 10.85 29.45
CA VAL A 191 -12.49 11.39 30.34
C VAL A 191 -12.98 11.44 31.77
N GLU A 192 -14.27 11.82 31.96
CA GLU A 192 -14.97 11.84 33.25
C GLU A 192 -16.28 11.08 33.12
N HIS A 193 -16.38 9.95 33.81
CA HIS A 193 -17.50 9.00 33.67
C HIS A 193 -18.85 9.53 34.17
N ASP A 194 -18.81 10.46 35.12
CA ASP A 194 -19.97 11.04 35.79
C ASP A 194 -20.43 12.36 35.17
N GLN A 195 -19.74 12.84 34.11
CA GLN A 195 -20.09 14.08 33.43
C GLN A 195 -20.60 13.80 32.01
N PRO A 196 -21.91 13.83 31.76
CA PRO A 196 -22.46 13.70 30.42
C PRO A 196 -21.93 14.78 29.47
N GLY A 197 -21.47 14.35 28.28
CA GLY A 197 -20.91 15.27 27.27
C GLY A 197 -19.40 15.55 27.41
N THR A 198 -18.73 14.97 28.40
CA THR A 198 -17.27 15.06 28.49
C THR A 198 -16.61 14.48 27.24
N PRO A 199 -15.46 15.03 26.79
CA PRO A 199 -14.69 14.45 25.69
C PRO A 199 -14.31 12.99 25.96
N CYS A 200 -14.18 12.21 24.88
CA CYS A 200 -13.72 10.83 24.96
C CYS A 200 -12.24 10.72 24.59
N ARG A 201 -11.52 9.84 25.28
CA ARG A 201 -10.28 9.27 24.78
C ARG A 201 -10.62 8.17 23.77
N ILE A 202 -9.89 8.12 22.68
CA ILE A 202 -10.06 7.13 21.63
C ILE A 202 -8.92 6.14 21.73
N TYR A 203 -9.24 4.87 21.87
CA TYR A 203 -8.28 3.76 21.84
C TYR A 203 -8.63 2.86 20.68
N THR A 204 -7.62 2.30 20.05
CA THR A 204 -7.80 1.37 18.95
C THR A 204 -7.04 0.08 19.19
N PHE A 205 -7.63 -1.04 18.80
CA PHE A 205 -7.06 -2.37 19.03
C PHE A 205 -7.18 -3.19 17.72
N PRO A 206 -6.23 -4.11 17.45
CA PRO A 206 -6.43 -5.10 16.40
C PRO A 206 -7.68 -5.95 16.66
N HIS A 207 -8.41 -6.30 15.59
CA HIS A 207 -9.44 -7.31 15.68
C HIS A 207 -8.78 -8.66 16.05
N PRO A 208 -9.20 -9.34 17.15
CA PRO A 208 -8.47 -10.48 17.70
C PRO A 208 -8.24 -11.63 16.72
N ASP A 209 -9.29 -11.96 15.94
CA ASP A 209 -9.19 -13.05 14.96
C ASP A 209 -8.26 -12.69 13.79
N ASP A 210 -8.33 -11.45 13.31
CA ASP A 210 -7.47 -10.98 12.23
C ASP A 210 -6.01 -10.95 12.68
N LEU A 211 -5.74 -10.48 13.90
CA LEU A 211 -4.41 -10.49 14.50
C LEU A 211 -3.84 -11.91 14.60
N LYS A 212 -4.64 -12.85 15.14
CA LYS A 212 -4.24 -14.25 15.25
C LYS A 212 -3.91 -14.86 13.88
N ARG A 213 -4.75 -14.58 12.87
CA ARG A 213 -4.54 -15.05 11.50
C ARG A 213 -3.30 -14.43 10.87
N MET A 214 -3.09 -13.14 11.02
CA MET A 214 -1.90 -12.44 10.52
C MET A 214 -0.63 -13.03 11.13
N GLN A 215 -0.56 -13.20 12.45
CA GLN A 215 0.60 -13.79 13.11
C GLN A 215 0.88 -15.22 12.62
N ALA A 216 -0.16 -16.04 12.44
CA ALA A 216 0.00 -17.41 11.91
C ALA A 216 0.54 -17.38 10.48
N GLN A 217 0.03 -16.48 9.64
CA GLN A 217 0.44 -16.33 8.24
C GLN A 217 1.89 -15.84 8.12
N VAL A 218 2.31 -14.86 8.93
CA VAL A 218 3.70 -14.38 8.96
C VAL A 218 4.65 -15.48 9.43
N LYS A 219 4.30 -16.23 10.47
CA LYS A 219 5.08 -17.37 10.94
C LYS A 219 5.21 -18.45 9.87
N GLU A 220 4.14 -18.73 9.15
CA GLU A 220 4.17 -19.67 8.02
C GLU A 220 5.08 -19.14 6.89
N ALA A 221 4.96 -17.87 6.52
CA ALA A 221 5.81 -17.24 5.49
C ALA A 221 7.29 -17.34 5.86
N ARG A 222 7.65 -17.14 7.13
CA ARG A 222 9.03 -17.28 7.62
C ARG A 222 9.60 -18.69 7.44
N THR A 223 8.77 -19.72 7.40
CA THR A 223 9.22 -21.08 7.09
C THR A 223 9.49 -21.34 5.62
N LYS A 224 8.94 -20.49 4.73
CA LYS A 224 8.99 -20.66 3.27
C LYS A 224 9.91 -19.68 2.57
N ALA A 225 10.26 -18.57 3.22
CA ALA A 225 11.02 -17.48 2.63
C ALA A 225 12.18 -17.02 3.51
N ASP A 226 13.22 -16.53 2.86
CA ASP A 226 14.39 -15.93 3.52
C ASP A 226 14.08 -14.51 4.01
N ILE A 227 13.23 -13.76 3.30
CA ILE A 227 12.77 -12.41 3.63
C ILE A 227 11.24 -12.40 3.66
N VAL A 228 10.66 -11.76 4.67
CA VAL A 228 9.21 -11.58 4.83
C VAL A 228 8.88 -10.10 4.94
N ILE A 229 8.07 -9.60 4.01
CA ILE A 229 7.62 -8.20 3.94
C ILE A 229 6.12 -8.18 4.16
N CYS A 230 5.64 -7.32 5.07
CA CYS A 230 4.22 -7.10 5.32
C CYS A 230 3.81 -5.71 4.86
N SER A 231 2.81 -5.65 3.98
CA SER A 231 2.17 -4.41 3.53
C SER A 231 0.81 -4.26 4.18
N PHE A 232 0.53 -3.07 4.70
CA PHE A 232 -0.75 -2.74 5.32
C PHE A 232 -1.36 -1.49 4.69
N HIS A 233 -2.64 -1.56 4.36
CA HIS A 233 -3.44 -0.41 3.95
C HIS A 233 -4.33 0.00 5.14
N TRP A 234 -3.88 1.02 5.91
CA TRP A 234 -4.35 1.32 7.27
C TRP A 234 -4.32 2.81 7.64
N GLY A 235 -4.72 3.13 8.86
CA GLY A 235 -4.51 4.43 9.48
C GLY A 235 -5.59 5.46 9.17
N ILE A 236 -5.26 6.73 9.37
CA ILE A 236 -6.18 7.85 9.23
C ILE A 236 -5.67 8.79 8.13
N HIS A 237 -6.58 9.14 7.20
CA HIS A 237 -6.32 10.11 6.13
C HIS A 237 -5.80 11.44 6.66
N PHE A 238 -4.74 11.99 6.05
CA PHE A 238 -4.30 13.38 6.13
C PHE A 238 -4.01 13.90 7.56
N LYS A 239 -3.81 13.03 8.54
CA LYS A 239 -3.44 13.43 9.90
C LYS A 239 -1.94 13.29 10.09
N GLU A 240 -1.23 14.42 10.01
CA GLU A 240 0.21 14.50 10.24
C GLU A 240 0.58 13.90 11.61
N ALA A 241 1.69 13.16 11.67
CA ALA A 241 2.25 12.58 12.89
C ALA A 241 1.24 11.84 13.81
N VAL A 242 0.22 11.20 13.22
CA VAL A 242 -0.74 10.37 13.95
C VAL A 242 -0.64 8.93 13.47
N ILE A 243 -0.32 8.02 14.37
CA ILE A 243 -0.37 6.57 14.20
C ILE A 243 -1.34 6.06 15.25
N THR A 244 -2.37 5.33 14.82
CA THR A 244 -3.33 4.74 15.76
C THR A 244 -2.74 3.54 16.49
N ASP A 245 -3.28 3.20 17.68
CA ASP A 245 -2.70 2.12 18.47
C ASP A 245 -2.71 0.78 17.72
N TYR A 246 -3.80 0.48 16.96
CA TYR A 246 -3.89 -0.76 16.21
C TYR A 246 -2.84 -0.89 15.09
N GLU A 247 -2.41 0.23 14.46
CA GLU A 247 -1.33 0.22 13.47
C GLU A 247 -0.02 -0.23 14.12
N ARG A 248 0.32 0.36 15.28
CA ARG A 248 1.53 -0.05 16.04
C ARG A 248 1.46 -1.51 16.46
N TYR A 249 0.31 -1.96 16.99
CA TYR A 249 0.15 -3.36 17.38
C TYR A 249 0.33 -4.31 16.20
N TYR A 250 -0.32 -4.06 15.06
CA TYR A 250 -0.13 -4.92 13.88
C TYR A 250 1.31 -4.92 13.39
N ALA A 251 1.97 -3.77 13.31
CA ALA A 251 3.37 -3.66 12.90
C ALA A 251 4.31 -4.45 13.81
N HIS A 252 4.21 -4.22 15.12
CA HIS A 252 5.05 -4.88 16.10
C HIS A 252 4.81 -6.40 16.10
N PHE A 253 3.57 -6.83 16.13
CA PHE A 253 3.22 -8.26 16.08
C PHE A 253 3.62 -8.94 14.75
N ALA A 254 3.63 -8.23 13.64
CA ALA A 254 4.15 -8.77 12.38
C ALA A 254 5.67 -9.02 12.48
N ILE A 255 6.41 -8.06 13.03
CA ILE A 255 7.86 -8.20 13.27
C ILE A 255 8.16 -9.32 14.26
N ASP A 256 7.45 -9.37 15.38
CA ASP A 256 7.61 -10.43 16.40
C ASP A 256 7.25 -11.82 15.84
N ALA A 257 6.35 -11.89 14.86
CA ALA A 257 6.01 -13.13 14.16
C ALA A 257 7.03 -13.54 13.09
N GLY A 258 7.97 -12.65 12.70
CA GLY A 258 9.05 -12.94 11.76
C GLY A 258 9.10 -12.09 10.50
N ALA A 259 8.38 -10.97 10.42
CA ALA A 259 8.53 -10.01 9.32
C ALA A 259 9.87 -9.27 9.43
N ASP A 260 10.49 -8.98 8.28
CA ASP A 260 11.75 -8.24 8.18
C ASP A 260 11.56 -6.76 7.84
N LEU A 261 10.41 -6.41 7.26
CA LEU A 261 10.04 -5.05 6.87
C LEU A 261 8.53 -4.91 6.91
N VAL A 262 8.04 -3.74 7.37
CA VAL A 262 6.63 -3.36 7.33
C VAL A 262 6.48 -2.08 6.55
N ILE A 263 5.51 -2.03 5.62
CA ILE A 263 5.20 -0.88 4.77
C ILE A 263 3.70 -0.55 4.84
N GLY A 264 3.38 0.73 5.05
CA GLY A 264 2.02 1.24 5.25
C GLY A 264 1.55 2.16 4.11
N HIS A 265 0.23 2.18 3.90
CA HIS A 265 -0.47 2.88 2.82
C HIS A 265 -1.82 3.44 3.30
N HIS A 266 -2.56 4.14 2.43
CA HIS A 266 -3.90 4.68 2.68
C HIS A 266 -3.96 6.13 3.15
N GLN A 267 -3.02 6.56 3.97
CA GLN A 267 -3.16 7.88 4.63
C GLN A 267 -3.00 9.06 3.65
N HIS A 268 -2.50 8.80 2.42
CA HIS A 268 -2.24 9.76 1.34
C HIS A 268 -1.26 10.89 1.70
N ILE A 269 -0.53 10.71 2.78
CA ILE A 269 0.60 11.54 3.23
C ILE A 269 1.68 10.64 3.81
N LEU A 270 2.90 11.12 3.87
CA LEU A 270 3.98 10.44 4.57
C LEU A 270 3.67 10.32 6.07
N LYS A 271 4.02 9.17 6.63
CA LYS A 271 3.89 8.88 8.06
C LYS A 271 5.26 8.65 8.71
N PRO A 272 5.34 8.73 10.05
CA PRO A 272 6.56 8.43 10.79
C PRO A 272 7.17 7.08 10.42
N ILE A 273 8.47 6.97 10.65
CA ILE A 273 9.25 5.75 10.51
C ILE A 273 9.67 5.29 11.91
N GLU A 274 9.60 3.99 12.16
CA GLU A 274 10.03 3.37 13.44
C GLU A 274 11.03 2.26 13.18
N VAL A 275 11.99 2.13 14.08
CA VAL A 275 12.88 0.97 14.18
C VAL A 275 12.46 0.14 15.38
N TYR A 276 11.85 -1.01 15.14
CA TYR A 276 11.38 -1.91 16.19
C TYR A 276 12.11 -3.26 16.10
N ASN A 277 12.76 -3.68 17.18
CA ASN A 277 13.57 -4.91 17.22
C ASN A 277 14.59 -5.00 16.07
N GLY A 278 15.19 -3.85 15.67
CA GLY A 278 16.15 -3.76 14.58
C GLY A 278 15.55 -3.92 13.18
N LYS A 279 14.23 -3.81 13.04
CA LYS A 279 13.50 -3.85 11.77
C LYS A 279 12.79 -2.52 11.55
N VAL A 280 12.73 -2.10 10.28
CA VAL A 280 12.13 -0.81 9.92
C VAL A 280 10.63 -0.97 9.63
N ILE A 281 9.85 -0.03 10.12
CA ILE A 281 8.43 0.14 9.87
C ILE A 281 8.22 1.50 9.20
N PHE A 282 7.76 1.51 7.95
CA PHE A 282 7.24 2.69 7.29
C PHE A 282 5.73 2.72 7.52
N TYR A 283 5.22 3.58 8.37
CA TYR A 283 3.77 3.65 8.65
C TYR A 283 2.94 4.19 7.50
N GLY A 284 3.54 4.94 6.57
CA GLY A 284 2.89 5.41 5.34
C GLY A 284 3.87 6.02 4.36
N LEU A 285 3.83 5.51 3.11
CA LEU A 285 4.72 5.97 2.04
C LEU A 285 4.14 7.14 1.23
N GLY A 286 2.89 7.58 1.52
CA GLY A 286 2.21 8.63 0.77
C GLY A 286 1.66 8.16 -0.58
N ASN A 287 1.36 9.11 -1.47
CA ASN A 287 0.93 8.83 -2.83
C ASN A 287 2.14 8.65 -3.74
N PHE A 288 2.10 7.69 -4.66
CA PHE A 288 3.16 7.57 -5.65
C PHE A 288 2.70 7.97 -7.06
N CYS A 289 1.66 7.36 -7.57
CA CYS A 289 1.01 7.73 -8.83
C CYS A 289 -0.48 7.84 -8.54
N MET A 290 -0.90 8.94 -7.94
CA MET A 290 -2.28 9.14 -7.54
C MET A 290 -2.70 10.55 -7.86
N GLU A 291 -3.57 10.70 -8.86
CA GLU A 291 -4.11 11.99 -9.22
C GLU A 291 -5.24 12.42 -8.30
N GLU A 292 -5.31 13.74 -8.10
CA GLU A 292 -6.50 14.33 -7.55
C GLU A 292 -7.70 14.07 -8.46
N VAL A 293 -8.55 13.18 -8.02
CA VAL A 293 -10.00 13.10 -8.25
C VAL A 293 -10.57 13.59 -9.61
N MET A 294 -9.96 13.23 -10.72
CA MET A 294 -10.65 13.37 -12.02
C MET A 294 -11.82 12.40 -12.15
N ASN A 295 -11.77 11.24 -11.49
CA ASN A 295 -12.86 10.27 -11.46
C ASN A 295 -14.04 10.67 -10.58
N PHE A 296 -13.88 11.59 -9.65
CA PHE A 296 -15.00 12.12 -8.85
C PHE A 296 -16.12 12.66 -9.75
N LYS A 297 -15.78 13.32 -10.85
CA LYS A 297 -16.77 13.80 -11.83
C LYS A 297 -17.43 12.67 -12.59
N ARG A 298 -16.66 11.68 -13.05
CA ARG A 298 -17.18 10.47 -13.73
C ARG A 298 -18.07 9.64 -12.80
N ASP A 299 -17.64 9.44 -11.55
CA ASP A 299 -18.42 8.69 -10.56
C ASP A 299 -19.70 9.42 -10.15
N GLN A 300 -19.71 10.76 -10.14
CA GLN A 300 -20.92 11.55 -9.95
C GLN A 300 -21.89 11.42 -11.15
N GLU A 301 -21.36 11.40 -12.36
CA GLU A 301 -22.15 11.18 -13.58
C GLU A 301 -22.80 9.79 -13.57
N LEU A 302 -22.04 8.76 -13.15
CA LEU A 302 -22.55 7.39 -13.00
C LEU A 302 -23.63 7.26 -11.91
N LYS A 303 -23.50 8.02 -10.80
CA LYS A 303 -24.47 7.99 -9.69
C LYS A 303 -25.71 8.87 -9.93
N GLY A 304 -25.66 9.83 -10.85
CA GLY A 304 -26.70 10.85 -11.01
C GLY A 304 -26.92 11.69 -9.74
N GLN A 305 -25.95 11.69 -8.79
CA GLN A 305 -26.04 12.38 -7.51
C GLN A 305 -24.94 13.44 -7.39
N ASP A 306 -25.31 14.65 -7.00
CA ASP A 306 -24.33 15.66 -6.60
C ASP A 306 -23.82 15.37 -5.17
N MET A 307 -22.69 14.68 -5.08
CA MET A 307 -22.05 14.33 -3.81
C MET A 307 -21.71 15.55 -2.95
N ARG A 308 -21.53 16.74 -3.54
CA ARG A 308 -21.25 17.99 -2.83
C ARG A 308 -22.40 18.42 -1.93
N THR A 309 -23.60 17.91 -2.15
CA THR A 309 -24.78 18.19 -1.33
C THR A 309 -25.05 17.16 -0.24
N SER A 310 -24.32 16.04 -0.23
CA SER A 310 -24.53 15.01 0.80
C SER A 310 -24.07 15.51 2.18
N LYS A 311 -24.84 15.16 3.23
CA LYS A 311 -24.51 15.50 4.62
C LYS A 311 -23.13 14.94 5.01
N SER A 312 -22.82 13.70 4.61
CA SER A 312 -21.56 13.04 4.88
C SER A 312 -20.36 13.73 4.19
N HIS A 313 -20.56 14.26 3.00
CA HIS A 313 -19.51 15.04 2.33
C HIS A 313 -19.24 16.36 3.07
N ARG A 314 -20.29 17.05 3.53
CA ARG A 314 -20.15 18.26 4.33
C ARG A 314 -19.50 17.99 5.68
N GLU A 315 -19.77 16.87 6.31
CA GLU A 315 -19.13 16.47 7.58
C GLU A 315 -17.67 16.07 7.37
N MET A 316 -17.32 15.38 6.28
CA MET A 316 -15.94 15.08 5.92
C MET A 316 -15.15 16.35 5.56
N THR A 317 -15.77 17.29 4.84
CA THR A 317 -15.12 18.57 4.48
C THR A 317 -15.03 19.52 5.68
N ALA A 318 -15.94 19.43 6.66
CA ALA A 318 -15.83 20.20 7.90
C ALA A 318 -14.65 19.72 8.78
N ILE A 319 -14.15 18.50 8.59
CA ILE A 319 -12.96 18.00 9.27
C ILE A 319 -11.66 18.65 8.71
N SER A 320 -11.72 19.23 7.54
CA SER A 320 -10.57 19.94 6.96
C SER A 320 -10.99 21.30 6.40
N ASP A 321 -10.94 22.33 7.25
CA ASP A 321 -11.02 23.72 6.77
C ASP A 321 -9.93 24.05 5.72
N ALA A 322 -8.87 23.25 5.65
CA ALA A 322 -7.84 23.32 4.63
C ALA A 322 -8.37 23.08 3.20
N PHE A 323 -9.48 22.34 3.02
CA PHE A 323 -10.08 22.11 1.70
C PHE A 323 -10.91 23.28 1.17
N LYS A 324 -11.25 24.27 1.99
CA LYS A 324 -12.14 25.37 1.59
C LYS A 324 -11.51 26.39 0.63
N THR A 325 -10.19 26.39 0.49
CA THR A 325 -9.47 27.44 -0.25
C THR A 325 -8.76 26.98 -1.51
N THR A 326 -8.76 25.67 -1.82
CA THR A 326 -8.06 25.15 -3.01
C THR A 326 -9.00 24.31 -3.88
N THR A 327 -8.78 24.33 -5.18
CA THR A 327 -9.40 23.44 -6.19
C THR A 327 -8.87 21.99 -6.07
N ARG A 328 -8.12 21.66 -5.01
CA ARG A 328 -7.40 20.40 -4.81
C ARG A 328 -8.12 19.51 -3.80
N SER A 329 -8.16 18.21 -4.08
CA SER A 329 -8.80 17.21 -3.22
C SER A 329 -7.88 16.73 -2.08
N PHE A 330 -6.56 16.82 -2.28
CA PHE A 330 -5.55 16.40 -1.32
C PHE A 330 -4.83 17.60 -0.69
N PRO A 331 -4.42 17.54 0.59
CA PRO A 331 -3.59 18.54 1.21
C PRO A 331 -2.20 18.61 0.57
N MET A 332 -1.47 19.71 0.76
CA MET A 332 -0.14 19.91 0.16
C MET A 332 0.86 18.81 0.54
N ASP A 333 0.76 18.28 1.74
CA ASP A 333 1.64 17.20 2.24
C ASP A 333 1.47 15.88 1.43
N SER A 334 0.37 15.72 0.71
CA SER A 334 0.12 14.56 -0.16
C SER A 334 0.98 14.53 -1.43
N TYR A 335 1.67 15.62 -1.74
CA TYR A 335 2.64 15.69 -2.83
C TYR A 335 4.04 15.24 -2.43
N LEU A 336 4.32 15.19 -1.11
CA LEU A 336 5.53 14.61 -0.56
C LEU A 336 5.35 13.10 -0.49
N THR A 337 6.28 12.37 -1.08
CA THR A 337 6.26 10.91 -1.12
C THR A 337 7.66 10.34 -1.00
N MET A 338 7.77 9.03 -0.88
CA MET A 338 9.06 8.34 -0.87
C MET A 338 8.94 6.96 -1.50
N VAL A 339 10.08 6.44 -1.93
CA VAL A 339 10.24 5.03 -2.28
C VAL A 339 11.07 4.36 -1.19
N ALA A 340 10.48 3.42 -0.47
CA ALA A 340 11.22 2.61 0.49
C ALA A 340 12.16 1.65 -0.25
N LYS A 341 13.38 1.52 0.24
CA LYS A 341 14.42 0.68 -0.36
C LYS A 341 15.03 -0.23 0.69
N ALA A 342 15.14 -1.52 0.38
CA ALA A 342 15.88 -2.47 1.21
C ALA A 342 16.96 -3.15 0.36
N ILE A 343 18.16 -3.25 0.94
CA ILE A 343 19.28 -4.00 0.37
C ILE A 343 19.32 -5.36 1.05
N ILE A 344 19.27 -6.41 0.23
CA ILE A 344 19.28 -7.79 0.66
C ILE A 344 20.61 -8.41 0.25
N LYS A 345 21.31 -8.98 1.21
CA LYS A 345 22.55 -9.71 1.01
C LYS A 345 22.57 -10.94 1.92
N ASP A 346 23.08 -12.07 1.41
CA ASP A 346 23.18 -13.31 2.16
C ASP A 346 21.83 -13.68 2.84
N LYS A 347 20.71 -13.50 2.09
CA LYS A 347 19.35 -13.82 2.53
C LYS A 347 18.87 -13.01 3.74
N LYS A 348 19.40 -11.80 3.94
CA LYS A 348 19.03 -10.87 5.02
C LYS A 348 18.94 -9.45 4.50
N ILE A 349 18.04 -8.65 5.05
CA ILE A 349 18.07 -7.20 4.88
C ILE A 349 19.28 -6.66 5.65
N VAL A 350 20.22 -6.04 4.93
CA VAL A 350 21.45 -5.48 5.49
C VAL A 350 21.44 -3.94 5.51
N GLY A 351 20.48 -3.32 4.88
CA GLY A 351 20.29 -1.88 4.88
C GLY A 351 18.87 -1.52 4.45
N VAL A 352 18.31 -0.51 5.09
CA VAL A 352 17.02 0.10 4.72
C VAL A 352 17.22 1.59 4.58
N SER A 353 16.65 2.16 3.54
CA SER A 353 16.65 3.58 3.24
C SER A 353 15.35 4.00 2.60
N TYR A 354 15.16 5.29 2.40
CA TYR A 354 14.15 5.79 1.51
C TYR A 354 14.76 6.78 0.51
N LEU A 355 14.15 6.82 -0.67
CA LEU A 355 14.45 7.81 -1.71
C LEU A 355 13.38 8.88 -1.59
N PRO A 356 13.74 10.13 -1.24
CA PRO A 356 12.81 11.25 -1.30
C PRO A 356 12.24 11.38 -2.70
N ALA A 357 10.93 11.54 -2.80
CA ALA A 357 10.24 11.68 -4.06
C ALA A 357 9.15 12.74 -3.96
N TYR A 358 8.76 13.30 -5.08
CA TYR A 358 7.73 14.31 -5.17
C TYR A 358 6.73 13.97 -6.28
N LEU A 359 5.45 14.12 -5.95
CA LEU A 359 4.34 13.91 -6.86
C LEU A 359 3.81 15.28 -7.32
N PRO A 360 4.23 15.82 -8.48
CA PRO A 360 3.71 17.10 -8.97
C PRO A 360 2.25 16.98 -9.40
N VAL A 361 1.60 18.12 -9.54
CA VAL A 361 0.31 18.18 -10.23
C VAL A 361 0.48 17.60 -11.64
N GLY A 362 -0.32 16.59 -11.96
CA GLY A 362 -0.16 15.84 -13.20
C GLY A 362 0.47 14.47 -13.02
N SER A 363 0.77 14.06 -11.77
CA SER A 363 1.12 12.70 -11.35
C SER A 363 2.33 12.03 -12.02
N GLN A 364 3.29 12.81 -12.50
CA GLN A 364 4.58 12.29 -12.99
C GLN A 364 5.60 12.30 -11.86
N THR A 365 5.45 11.39 -10.92
CA THR A 365 6.36 11.28 -9.77
C THR A 365 7.81 11.20 -10.20
N TYR A 366 8.68 11.91 -9.49
CA TYR A 366 10.12 11.82 -9.70
C TYR A 366 10.87 11.65 -8.36
N LEU A 367 12.04 11.01 -8.44
CA LEU A 367 12.96 10.89 -7.32
C LEU A 367 13.74 12.20 -7.18
N CYS A 368 13.66 12.80 -6.01
CA CYS A 368 14.38 14.02 -5.70
C CYS A 368 15.87 13.73 -5.49
N LYS A 369 16.72 14.73 -5.73
CA LYS A 369 18.16 14.60 -5.53
C LYS A 369 18.67 15.67 -4.57
N PRO A 370 19.78 15.44 -3.86
CA PRO A 370 20.43 16.49 -3.06
C PRO A 370 20.69 17.75 -3.90
N GLY A 371 20.30 18.91 -3.36
CA GLY A 371 20.32 20.17 -4.09
C GLY A 371 18.99 20.54 -4.78
N ASP A 372 18.03 19.62 -4.84
CA ASP A 372 16.63 19.92 -5.14
C ASP A 372 15.92 20.36 -3.87
N GLU A 373 15.20 21.48 -3.91
CA GLU A 373 14.40 21.97 -2.78
C GLU A 373 13.43 20.91 -2.24
N ARG A 374 12.88 20.06 -3.14
CA ARG A 374 11.95 18.99 -2.78
C ARG A 374 12.62 17.84 -2.02
N PHE A 375 13.91 17.58 -2.27
CA PHE A 375 14.67 16.61 -1.49
C PHE A 375 14.71 17.02 -0.02
N ASP A 376 15.12 18.25 0.24
CA ASP A 376 15.23 18.78 1.60
C ASP A 376 13.86 18.90 2.28
N GLU A 377 12.82 19.29 1.53
CA GLU A 377 11.43 19.36 2.04
C GLU A 377 10.94 17.98 2.51
N VAL A 378 11.12 16.91 1.71
CA VAL A 378 10.72 15.55 2.12
C VAL A 378 11.52 15.10 3.34
N VAL A 379 12.83 15.30 3.34
CA VAL A 379 13.69 14.89 4.46
C VAL A 379 13.30 15.62 5.76
N GLN A 380 13.09 16.93 5.70
CA GLN A 380 12.66 17.73 6.84
C GLN A 380 11.28 17.32 7.33
N TYR A 381 10.34 17.07 6.42
CA TYR A 381 9.01 16.61 6.76
C TYR A 381 9.05 15.27 7.50
N VAL A 382 9.75 14.27 6.97
CA VAL A 382 9.91 12.94 7.62
C VAL A 382 10.53 13.07 8.99
N ASN A 383 11.62 13.85 9.14
CA ASN A 383 12.24 14.12 10.43
C ASN A 383 11.26 14.76 11.43
N LYS A 384 10.51 15.77 10.99
CA LYS A 384 9.51 16.47 11.81
C LYS A 384 8.43 15.52 12.32
N ILE A 385 7.78 14.78 11.42
CA ILE A 385 6.66 13.90 11.79
C ILE A 385 7.12 12.72 12.65
N THR A 386 8.33 12.21 12.42
CA THR A 386 8.89 11.11 13.21
C THR A 386 9.28 11.57 14.61
N ALA A 387 9.94 12.73 14.73
CA ALA A 387 10.30 13.32 16.03
C ALA A 387 9.08 13.74 16.87
N ALA A 388 7.93 13.97 16.25
CA ALA A 388 6.70 14.30 16.97
C ALA A 388 6.03 13.10 17.65
N MET A 389 6.52 11.88 17.40
CA MET A 389 5.95 10.65 17.94
C MET A 389 6.88 10.03 18.99
N ASP A 390 6.28 9.33 19.95
CA ASP A 390 7.02 8.49 20.92
C ASP A 390 7.36 7.13 20.29
N LEU A 391 8.35 7.15 19.39
CA LEU A 391 8.85 6.01 18.63
C LEU A 391 10.36 5.99 18.66
N ASP A 392 10.98 4.82 18.46
CA ASP A 392 12.40 4.77 18.12
C ASP A 392 12.57 5.07 16.63
N PRO A 393 13.08 6.24 16.24
CA PRO A 393 13.21 6.62 14.83
C PRO A 393 14.41 5.95 14.14
N GLY A 394 15.34 5.36 14.90
CA GLY A 394 16.68 5.12 14.39
C GLY A 394 17.42 6.42 14.08
N ILE A 395 18.46 6.33 13.27
CA ILE A 395 19.25 7.48 12.80
C ILE A 395 19.04 7.65 11.29
N PHE A 396 18.59 8.83 10.87
CA PHE A 396 18.43 9.17 9.46
C PHE A 396 19.69 9.86 8.94
N LYS A 397 20.36 9.24 7.97
CA LYS A 397 21.60 9.75 7.37
C LYS A 397 21.45 9.88 5.86
N VAL A 398 21.64 11.07 5.33
CA VAL A 398 21.69 11.29 3.88
C VAL A 398 22.95 10.67 3.30
N GLU A 399 22.79 9.74 2.35
CA GLU A 399 23.89 9.06 1.64
C GLU A 399 23.58 9.05 0.12
N GLY A 400 24.20 9.98 -0.63
CA GLY A 400 23.87 10.17 -2.05
C GLY A 400 22.41 10.64 -2.22
N ASP A 401 21.65 9.97 -3.06
CA ASP A 401 20.25 10.30 -3.38
C ASP A 401 19.24 9.67 -2.42
N GLU A 402 19.70 9.02 -1.36
CA GLU A 402 18.85 8.31 -0.39
C GLU A 402 19.10 8.73 1.05
N VAL A 403 18.12 8.48 1.91
CA VAL A 403 18.23 8.65 3.36
C VAL A 403 18.24 7.28 4.00
N ARG A 404 19.39 6.91 4.52
CA ARG A 404 19.60 5.63 5.21
C ARG A 404 19.05 5.66 6.63
N ILE A 405 18.43 4.57 7.05
CA ILE A 405 17.90 4.34 8.40
C ILE A 405 18.86 3.38 9.10
N ILE A 406 19.46 3.82 10.22
CA ILE A 406 20.51 3.08 10.96
C ILE A 406 20.03 2.78 12.36
#